data_cbcfa625d0b62d874c0c7da9ecc4fe47
#
_entry.id   cbcfa625d0b62d874c0c7da9ecc4fe47
#
_cell.length_a   1.000
_cell.length_b   1.000
_cell.length_c   1.000
_cell.angle_alpha   90.00
_cell.angle_beta   90.00
_cell.angle_gamma   90.00
#
_symmetry.space_group_name_H-M   'P 1'
#
loop_
_entity.id
_entity.type
_entity.pdbx_description
1 polymer ?
#
loop_
_entity_poly.entity_id
_entity_poly.type
_entity_poly.pdbx_seq_one_letter_code
_entity_poly.pdbx_strand_id
1 'polypeptide(L)'
;MSNAIKQSGAYLEIVSFHLGDQEFCIDIMAIREIRGWAPVTPMPHTPPYVLGLINLRGAVIPVIDMAGRLGMKMTEPSERSAIIVTDIGGKLVGLLVEQVSDMMTIRSEDLQPAPDI
;
A
#
# COMPACT_ATOMS: atom_id res chain seq x y z
N MET A 1 6.42 0.62 -12.25
CA MET A 1 6.45 1.34 -11.97
C MET A 1 6.55 2.55 -12.43
N SER A 2 6.57 3.31 -12.00
CA SER A 2 6.14 4.48 -12.43
C SER A 2 6.96 5.25 -13.36
N ASN A 3 6.32 5.84 -14.28
CA ASN A 3 6.97 6.67 -15.25
C ASN A 3 7.49 7.96 -14.70
N ALA A 4 6.98 8.34 -13.55
CA ALA A 4 7.43 9.58 -12.92
C ALA A 4 8.91 9.53 -12.57
N ILE A 5 9.42 8.34 -12.33
CA ILE A 5 10.81 8.16 -11.95
C ILE A 5 11.76 8.49 -13.09
N LYS A 6 11.26 8.51 -14.30
CA LYS A 6 12.11 8.72 -15.47
C LYS A 6 12.52 10.16 -15.69
N GLN A 7 11.88 11.10 -15.05
CA GLN A 7 12.19 12.51 -15.24
C GLN A 7 13.21 12.96 -14.23
N SER A 8 14.44 13.12 -14.70
CA SER A 8 15.52 13.60 -13.87
C SER A 8 15.19 14.95 -13.29
N GLY A 9 15.41 15.13 -11.99
CA GLY A 9 15.17 16.38 -11.30
C GLY A 9 13.70 16.65 -10.98
N ALA A 10 12.82 15.75 -11.36
CA ALA A 10 11.41 15.92 -11.05
C ALA A 10 11.14 15.64 -9.58
N TYR A 11 10.08 16.25 -9.07
CA TYR A 11 9.62 16.01 -7.71
C TYR A 11 8.37 15.14 -7.73
N LEU A 12 8.26 14.30 -6.71
CA LEU A 12 7.10 13.42 -6.54
C LEU A 12 6.50 13.66 -5.18
N GLU A 13 5.17 13.67 -5.15
CA GLU A 13 4.47 13.63 -3.87
C GLU A 13 4.23 12.16 -3.54
N ILE A 14 4.62 11.78 -2.33
CA ILE A 14 4.50 10.40 -1.89
C ILE A 14 3.87 10.35 -0.50
N VAL A 15 3.37 9.18 -0.16
CA VAL A 15 2.94 8.86 1.19
C VAL A 15 3.90 7.83 1.72
N SER A 16 4.48 8.09 2.90
CA SER A 16 5.38 7.13 3.53
C SER A 16 4.60 6.28 4.52
N PHE A 17 5.00 5.02 4.65
CA PHE A 17 4.37 4.10 5.57
C PHE A 17 5.40 3.11 6.11
N HIS A 18 5.07 2.48 7.21
CA HIS A 18 5.96 1.52 7.85
C HIS A 18 5.45 0.10 7.73
N LEU A 19 6.40 -0.82 7.51
CA LEU A 19 6.18 -2.25 7.60
C LEU A 19 7.29 -2.78 8.49
N GLY A 20 6.95 -3.15 9.73
CA GLY A 20 7.97 -3.51 10.70
C GLY A 20 8.90 -2.33 10.94
N ASP A 21 10.20 -2.57 10.83
CA ASP A 21 11.20 -1.53 11.05
C ASP A 21 11.58 -0.77 9.79
N GLN A 22 10.93 -1.07 8.67
CA GLN A 22 11.30 -0.47 7.40
C GLN A 22 10.27 0.55 6.96
N GLU A 23 10.77 1.60 6.31
CA GLU A 23 9.93 2.63 5.77
C GLU A 23 9.89 2.52 4.25
N PHE A 24 8.69 2.62 3.71
CA PHE A 24 8.45 2.57 2.27
C PHE A 24 7.64 3.78 1.88
N CYS A 25 7.54 4.02 0.60
CA CYS A 25 6.69 5.10 0.11
C CYS A 25 5.94 4.66 -1.13
N ILE A 26 4.84 5.35 -1.38
CA ILE A 26 4.01 5.10 -2.56
C ILE A 26 3.65 6.44 -3.18
N ASP A 27 3.66 6.49 -4.52
CA ASP A 27 3.30 7.69 -5.26
C ASP A 27 1.84 8.03 -4.95
N ILE A 28 1.59 9.27 -4.57
CA ILE A 28 0.25 9.71 -4.23
C ILE A 28 -0.73 9.51 -5.39
N MET A 29 -0.23 9.53 -6.61
CA MET A 29 -1.08 9.35 -7.80
C MET A 29 -1.65 7.94 -7.88
N ALA A 30 -1.05 6.97 -7.21
CA ALA A 30 -1.55 5.60 -7.20
C ALA A 30 -2.61 5.39 -6.11
N ILE A 31 -2.79 6.36 -5.23
CA ILE A 31 -3.68 6.19 -4.08
C ILE A 31 -5.06 6.72 -4.39
N ARG A 32 -6.08 5.89 -4.14
CA ARG A 32 -7.47 6.33 -4.24
C ARG A 32 -7.97 6.86 -2.92
N GLU A 33 -7.62 6.19 -1.83
CA GLU A 33 -7.96 6.67 -0.50
C GLU A 33 -7.17 5.90 0.54
N ILE A 34 -7.11 6.42 1.74
CA ILE A 34 -6.48 5.77 2.87
C ILE A 34 -7.54 5.62 3.94
N ARG A 35 -7.71 4.40 4.44
CA ARG A 35 -8.71 4.09 5.45
C ARG A 35 -8.05 3.51 6.68
N GLY A 36 -8.70 3.67 7.83
CA GLY A 36 -8.27 2.96 9.02
C GLY A 36 -8.52 1.47 8.86
N TRP A 37 -7.85 0.69 9.70
CA TRP A 37 -8.05 -0.75 9.71
C TRP A 37 -9.51 -1.07 10.08
N ALA A 38 -10.07 -1.99 9.37
CA ALA A 38 -11.37 -2.55 9.67
C ALA A 38 -11.33 -4.03 9.28
N PRO A 39 -12.11 -4.88 9.96
CA PRO A 39 -12.11 -6.30 9.62
C PRO A 39 -12.51 -6.53 8.17
N VAL A 40 -11.89 -7.53 7.57
CA VAL A 40 -12.17 -7.91 6.19
C VAL A 40 -12.89 -9.25 6.19
N THR A 41 -13.57 -9.55 5.09
CA THR A 41 -14.23 -10.85 4.91
C THR A 41 -13.22 -11.82 4.32
N PRO A 42 -12.81 -12.85 5.07
CA PRO A 42 -11.80 -13.78 4.57
C PRO A 42 -12.26 -14.51 3.30
N MET A 43 -11.28 -14.85 2.46
CA MET A 43 -11.52 -15.64 1.27
C MET A 43 -10.84 -17.00 1.42
N PRO A 44 -11.50 -18.10 1.00
CA PRO A 44 -10.87 -19.41 1.04
C PRO A 44 -9.86 -19.56 -0.09
N HIS A 45 -8.88 -20.45 0.14
CA HIS A 45 -7.94 -20.86 -0.91
C HIS A 45 -7.11 -19.75 -1.51
N THR A 46 -6.75 -18.75 -0.69
CA THR A 46 -5.86 -17.68 -1.13
C THR A 46 -4.54 -17.75 -0.35
N PRO A 47 -3.47 -17.15 -0.87
CA PRO A 47 -2.23 -17.07 -0.12
C PRO A 47 -2.45 -16.35 1.22
N PRO A 48 -1.64 -16.64 2.23
CA PRO A 48 -1.82 -16.02 3.56
C PRO A 48 -1.82 -14.50 3.57
N TYR A 49 -1.11 -13.87 2.64
CA TYR A 49 -1.06 -12.41 2.61
C TYR A 49 -2.34 -11.78 2.06
N VAL A 50 -3.22 -12.56 1.44
CA VAL A 50 -4.53 -12.07 1.02
C VAL A 50 -5.47 -12.20 2.20
N LEU A 51 -5.78 -11.07 2.84
CA LEU A 51 -6.56 -11.08 4.06
C LEU A 51 -8.04 -11.30 3.81
N GLY A 52 -8.55 -10.79 2.71
CA GLY A 52 -9.95 -10.93 2.38
C GLY A 52 -10.45 -9.79 1.53
N LEU A 53 -11.74 -9.50 1.65
CA LEU A 53 -12.41 -8.49 0.84
C LEU A 53 -13.05 -7.43 1.72
N ILE A 54 -13.07 -6.19 1.21
CA ILE A 54 -13.86 -5.12 1.80
C ILE A 54 -14.80 -4.56 0.74
N ASN A 55 -15.88 -3.97 1.19
CA ASN A 55 -16.82 -3.32 0.30
C ASN A 55 -16.66 -1.80 0.45
N LEU A 56 -16.35 -1.15 -0.66
CA LEU A 56 -16.22 0.29 -0.71
C LEU A 56 -17.23 0.84 -1.69
N ARG A 57 -18.30 1.43 -1.15
CA ARG A 57 -19.30 2.08 -1.99
C ARG A 57 -19.80 1.17 -3.13
N GLY A 58 -20.04 -0.10 -2.79
CA GLY A 58 -20.54 -1.06 -3.74
C GLY A 58 -19.48 -1.82 -4.52
N ALA A 59 -18.22 -1.44 -4.41
CA ALA A 59 -17.14 -2.15 -5.07
C ALA A 59 -16.48 -3.11 -4.07
N VAL A 60 -16.26 -4.34 -4.48
CA VAL A 60 -15.62 -5.35 -3.66
C VAL A 60 -14.13 -5.35 -3.98
N ILE A 61 -13.30 -5.10 -2.97
CA ILE A 61 -11.88 -4.87 -3.16
C ILE A 61 -11.08 -5.86 -2.31
N PRO A 62 -10.10 -6.56 -2.91
CA PRO A 62 -9.23 -7.42 -2.11
C PRO A 62 -8.29 -6.61 -1.26
N VAL A 63 -8.00 -7.12 -0.06
CA VAL A 63 -7.04 -6.50 0.86
C VAL A 63 -5.87 -7.44 1.04
N ILE A 64 -4.70 -6.92 0.82
CA ILE A 64 -3.44 -7.67 0.92
C ILE A 64 -2.63 -7.10 2.07
N ASP A 65 -2.03 -7.99 2.87
CA ASP A 65 -1.05 -7.56 3.86
C ASP A 65 0.25 -7.28 3.12
N MET A 66 0.64 -6.01 3.06
CA MET A 66 1.81 -5.62 2.29
C MET A 66 3.07 -6.28 2.79
N ALA A 67 3.27 -6.33 4.10
CA ALA A 67 4.45 -6.97 4.69
C ALA A 67 4.50 -8.46 4.32
N GLY A 68 3.38 -9.14 4.45
CA GLY A 68 3.32 -10.55 4.08
C GLY A 68 3.61 -10.78 2.62
N ARG A 69 3.13 -9.90 1.75
CA ARG A 69 3.39 -10.04 0.31
C ARG A 69 4.86 -9.87 -0.02
N LEU A 70 5.57 -9.05 0.74
CA LEU A 70 7.00 -8.83 0.54
C LEU A 70 7.88 -9.86 1.26
N GLY A 71 7.27 -10.88 1.85
CA GLY A 71 8.02 -11.92 2.55
C GLY A 71 8.45 -11.53 3.95
N MET A 72 7.89 -10.46 4.49
CA MET A 72 8.17 -10.04 5.85
C MET A 72 7.15 -10.66 6.79
N LYS A 73 7.37 -10.47 8.10
CA LYS A 73 6.40 -10.91 9.08
C LYS A 73 5.07 -10.24 8.84
N MET A 74 3.99 -11.02 8.91
CA MET A 74 2.64 -10.48 8.71
C MET A 74 2.35 -9.38 9.71
N THR A 75 1.64 -8.36 9.24
CA THR A 75 1.24 -7.24 10.09
C THR A 75 0.22 -7.71 11.13
N GLU A 76 0.40 -7.26 12.36
CA GLU A 76 -0.62 -7.43 13.38
C GLU A 76 -1.40 -6.12 13.45
N PRO A 77 -2.62 -6.10 12.94
CA PRO A 77 -3.36 -4.84 12.83
C PRO A 77 -3.59 -4.19 14.18
N SER A 78 -3.49 -2.87 14.21
CA SER A 78 -3.73 -2.07 15.38
C SER A 78 -4.52 -0.83 14.96
N GLU A 79 -4.81 0.02 15.92
CA GLU A 79 -5.52 1.27 15.63
C GLU A 79 -4.69 2.22 14.77
N ARG A 80 -3.38 2.01 14.67
CA ARG A 80 -2.52 2.82 13.81
C ARG A 80 -2.42 2.26 12.40
N SER A 81 -2.87 1.03 12.20
CA SER A 81 -2.79 0.41 10.88
C SER A 81 -3.78 1.06 9.92
N ALA A 82 -3.45 0.98 8.65
CA ALA A 82 -4.28 1.59 7.63
C ALA A 82 -4.34 0.69 6.40
N ILE A 83 -5.40 0.87 5.63
CA ILE A 83 -5.53 0.22 4.34
C ILE A 83 -5.39 1.33 3.29
N ILE A 84 -4.34 1.22 2.48
CA ILE A 84 -4.11 2.15 1.38
C ILE A 84 -4.78 1.54 0.16
N VAL A 85 -5.86 2.16 -0.30
CA VAL A 85 -6.56 1.68 -1.48
C VAL A 85 -5.88 2.24 -2.70
N THR A 86 -5.33 1.36 -3.51
CA THR A 86 -4.54 1.74 -4.67
C THR A 86 -5.19 1.29 -5.97
N ASP A 87 -4.88 2.01 -7.04
CA ASP A 87 -5.28 1.64 -8.39
C ASP A 87 -4.05 1.06 -9.08
N ILE A 88 -4.09 -0.23 -9.37
CA ILE A 88 -2.99 -0.92 -10.04
C ILE A 88 -3.52 -1.45 -11.36
N GLY A 89 -3.14 -0.76 -12.44
CA GLY A 89 -3.56 -1.19 -13.77
C GLY A 89 -5.06 -1.22 -13.96
N GLY A 90 -5.77 -0.27 -13.35
CA GLY A 90 -7.23 -0.21 -13.45
C GLY A 90 -7.96 -1.05 -12.41
N LYS A 91 -7.24 -1.77 -11.56
CA LYS A 91 -7.85 -2.59 -10.51
C LYS A 91 -7.54 -1.99 -9.15
N LEU A 92 -8.56 -1.94 -8.31
CA LEU A 92 -8.40 -1.45 -6.94
C LEU A 92 -7.97 -2.56 -6.03
N VAL A 93 -6.94 -2.29 -5.24
CA VAL A 93 -6.40 -3.23 -4.25
C VAL A 93 -6.13 -2.46 -2.98
N GLY A 94 -6.55 -3.01 -1.85
CA GLY A 94 -6.24 -2.43 -0.55
C GLY A 94 -4.95 -3.04 -0.01
N LEU A 95 -4.03 -2.20 0.42
CA LEU A 95 -2.77 -2.64 1.00
C LEU A 95 -2.78 -2.32 2.49
N LEU A 96 -2.78 -3.36 3.32
CA LEU A 96 -2.68 -3.16 4.76
C LEU A 96 -1.23 -2.85 5.11
N VAL A 97 -1.03 -1.74 5.79
CA VAL A 97 0.30 -1.34 6.28
C VAL A 97 0.21 -1.12 7.78
N GLU A 98 1.35 -1.23 8.45
CA GLU A 98 1.39 -1.10 9.89
C GLU A 98 1.01 0.30 10.33
N GLN A 99 1.49 1.31 9.62
CA GLN A 99 1.25 2.70 9.97
C GLN A 99 1.57 3.59 8.78
N VAL A 100 0.71 4.57 8.54
CA VAL A 100 1.00 5.63 7.58
C VAL A 100 1.69 6.76 8.35
N SER A 101 2.78 7.28 7.82
CA SER A 101 3.57 8.29 8.50
C SER A 101 3.30 9.69 7.98
N ASP A 102 3.76 9.99 6.78
CA ASP A 102 3.70 11.36 6.27
C ASP A 102 3.41 11.41 4.79
N MET A 103 2.89 12.56 4.37
CA MET A 103 2.85 12.90 2.96
C MET A 103 3.98 13.89 2.74
N MET A 104 4.83 13.65 1.77
CA MET A 104 5.98 14.50 1.53
C MET A 104 6.35 14.54 0.07
N THR A 105 7.16 15.55 -0.27
CA THR A 105 7.68 15.69 -1.63
C THR A 105 9.14 15.29 -1.62
N ILE A 106 9.50 14.41 -2.53
CA ILE A 106 10.88 13.97 -2.68
C ILE A 106 11.31 14.17 -4.12
N ARG A 107 12.62 14.14 -4.34
CA ARG A 107 13.13 14.17 -5.70
C ARG A 107 13.11 12.77 -6.27
N SER A 108 12.71 12.64 -7.53
CA SER A 108 12.61 11.33 -8.14
C SER A 108 13.95 10.58 -8.13
N GLU A 109 15.05 11.31 -8.18
CA GLU A 109 16.36 10.68 -8.16
C GLU A 109 16.71 10.05 -6.81
N ASP A 110 16.00 10.46 -5.74
CA ASP A 110 16.21 9.90 -4.42
C ASP A 110 15.41 8.62 -4.18
N LEU A 111 14.61 8.24 -5.16
CA LEU A 111 13.75 7.09 -5.01
C LEU A 111 14.52 5.81 -5.31
N GLN A 112 14.39 4.82 -4.43
CA GLN A 112 14.96 3.51 -4.66
C GLN A 112 13.88 2.56 -5.14
N PRO A 113 14.23 1.61 -6.02
CA PRO A 113 13.23 0.66 -6.49
C PRO A 113 12.64 -0.14 -5.34
N ALA A 114 11.34 -0.36 -5.41
CA ALA A 114 10.66 -1.21 -4.46
C ALA A 114 10.92 -2.68 -4.80
N PRO A 115 10.83 -3.57 -3.82
CA PRO A 115 10.86 -5.00 -4.11
C PRO A 115 9.72 -5.38 -5.05
N ASP A 116 9.92 -6.42 -5.83
CA ASP A 116 8.87 -6.92 -6.71
C ASP A 116 7.70 -7.45 -5.88
N ILE A 117 6.52 -7.12 -6.31
CA ILE A 117 5.32 -7.52 -5.61
C ILE A 117 4.55 -8.57 -6.40
#